data_00640e8a6a45e424e320d3963b1fe976
#
_entry.id   00640e8a6a45e424e320d3963b1fe976
#
_cell.length_a   1.000
_cell.length_b   1.000
_cell.length_c   1.000
_cell.angle_alpha   90.00
_cell.angle_beta   90.00
_cell.angle_gamma   90.00
#
_symmetry.space_group_name_H-M   'P 1'
#
loop_
_entity.id
_entity.type
_entity.pdbx_description
1 polymer ?
#
loop_
_entity_poly.entity_id
_entity_poly.type
_entity_poly.pdbx_seq_one_letter_code
_entity_poly.pdbx_strand_id
1 'polypeptide(L)'
;MKNNSHLTFAKKFAHMLAGAALCLFSATASAALLGIQPSFPQSTYDNNGVTTFNSMNLSINATLLDFKFMVSDTPYFIFGSIAVNAIIDASCAVAGNDPNPEVTLVGDIYDPNTFNLIMSGTLLTGEIVAAGFQSVNATTTAIDFRFNSAGGLLVSGGNWPAGKDIGLVLTVENSSFVDCIQAFSGGAKGTVGPIDPLPPPPSDVGTGTQGYWKNHLSAWPLDPISVGGVSYTAAMANNLMSRPPKGDQTWSMYRQLVAAILNVANGTNPSCIQTTIDAGNAWLATYGLGGDVKASSSAWVDVGEDIHGTLDAYNNGHLCAPHRSD
;
A
#
# COMPACT_ATOMS: atom_id res chain seq x y z
N MET A 1 48.07 73.69 17.06
CA MET A 1 48.00 72.62 18.06
C MET A 1 46.92 71.66 17.66
N LYS A 2 47.26 70.42 17.59
CA LYS A 2 46.49 69.32 16.97
C LYS A 2 45.27 68.96 17.80
N ASN A 3 44.12 68.80 17.16
CA ASN A 3 42.99 68.00 17.71
C ASN A 3 42.49 67.00 16.69
N ASN A 4 42.76 65.77 16.99
CA ASN A 4 42.21 64.63 16.27
C ASN A 4 40.85 64.29 16.84
N SER A 5 39.81 64.39 16.05
CA SER A 5 38.50 63.84 16.36
C SER A 5 38.26 62.55 15.53
N HIS A 6 38.30 61.44 16.20
CA HIS A 6 37.93 60.16 15.61
C HIS A 6 36.39 60.04 15.45
N LEU A 7 35.92 60.06 14.21
CA LEU A 7 34.52 59.67 13.89
C LEU A 7 34.38 58.15 13.90
N THR A 8 33.66 57.67 14.89
CA THR A 8 33.25 56.25 14.94
C THR A 8 32.01 56.11 14.12
N PHE A 9 32.09 55.46 12.96
CA PHE A 9 30.96 55.08 12.13
C PHE A 9 30.28 53.83 12.72
N ALA A 10 29.15 53.97 13.42
CA ALA A 10 28.29 52.89 13.82
C ALA A 10 27.47 52.41 12.61
N LYS A 11 27.88 51.34 11.99
CA LYS A 11 27.06 50.64 11.00
C LYS A 11 25.92 49.89 11.70
N LYS A 12 24.69 50.39 11.58
CA LYS A 12 23.47 49.66 11.91
C LYS A 12 23.26 48.57 10.84
N PHE A 13 23.57 47.34 11.18
CA PHE A 13 23.08 46.17 10.44
C PHE A 13 21.63 45.92 10.84
N ALA A 14 20.71 46.32 9.98
CA ALA A 14 19.33 45.88 10.05
C ALA A 14 19.29 44.41 9.57
N HIS A 15 19.09 43.49 10.49
CA HIS A 15 18.79 42.10 10.14
C HIS A 15 17.33 42.02 9.65
N MET A 16 17.14 41.99 8.34
CA MET A 16 15.92 41.53 7.72
C MET A 16 15.87 40.03 7.94
N LEU A 17 15.11 39.57 8.92
CA LEU A 17 14.62 38.19 8.97
C LEU A 17 13.61 38.04 7.84
N ALA A 18 14.06 37.56 6.69
CA ALA A 18 13.19 36.97 5.70
C ALA A 18 12.71 35.64 6.29
N GLY A 19 11.53 35.66 6.87
CA GLY A 19 10.79 34.43 7.24
C GLY A 19 10.49 33.68 5.98
N ALA A 20 11.34 32.70 5.62
CA ALA A 20 10.97 31.66 4.69
C ALA A 20 9.87 30.84 5.38
N ALA A 21 8.61 31.12 5.03
CA ALA A 21 7.52 30.22 5.31
C ALA A 21 7.83 28.91 4.55
N LEU A 22 8.39 27.95 5.27
CA LEU A 22 8.52 26.59 4.81
C LEU A 22 7.09 26.06 4.71
N CYS A 23 6.48 26.20 3.53
CA CYS A 23 5.28 25.41 3.21
C CYS A 23 5.73 23.96 3.19
N LEU A 24 5.58 23.31 4.34
CA LEU A 24 5.56 21.86 4.43
C LEU A 24 4.34 21.42 3.61
N PHE A 25 4.53 21.18 2.32
CA PHE A 25 3.64 20.33 1.57
C PHE A 25 3.80 18.94 2.21
N SER A 26 2.93 18.65 3.18
CA SER A 26 2.65 17.28 3.55
C SER A 26 2.17 16.64 2.26
N ALA A 27 3.02 15.86 1.61
CA ALA A 27 2.55 14.90 0.64
C ALA A 27 1.63 13.97 1.44
N THR A 28 0.33 14.23 1.38
CA THR A 28 -0.66 13.29 1.88
C THR A 28 -0.45 12.03 1.06
N ALA A 29 0.04 10.97 1.69
CA ALA A 29 0.07 9.65 1.11
C ALA A 29 -1.39 9.21 0.95
N SER A 30 -1.99 9.58 -0.17
CA SER A 30 -3.26 9.05 -0.61
C SER A 30 -2.91 7.85 -1.48
N ALA A 31 -3.19 6.64 -1.02
CA ALA A 31 -3.17 5.49 -1.90
C ALA A 31 -4.20 5.76 -3.00
N ALA A 32 -3.78 5.76 -4.26
CA ALA A 32 -4.69 5.93 -5.38
C ALA A 32 -5.75 4.82 -5.36
N LEU A 33 -6.97 5.13 -5.86
CA LEU A 33 -7.98 4.09 -6.06
C LEU A 33 -7.41 2.95 -6.91
N LEU A 34 -7.80 1.72 -6.58
CA LEU A 34 -7.44 0.51 -7.33
C LEU A 34 -8.15 0.43 -8.70
N GLY A 35 -9.16 1.29 -8.92
CA GLY A 35 -9.95 1.33 -10.15
C GLY A 35 -10.89 0.14 -10.28
N ILE A 36 -11.40 -0.36 -9.16
CA ILE A 36 -12.27 -1.54 -9.09
C ILE A 36 -13.61 -1.26 -9.77
N GLN A 37 -14.07 -2.21 -10.59
CA GLN A 37 -15.37 -2.20 -11.23
C GLN A 37 -16.08 -3.54 -10.99
N PRO A 38 -16.91 -3.64 -9.93
CA PRO A 38 -17.65 -4.85 -9.63
C PRO A 38 -18.60 -5.25 -10.76
N SER A 39 -18.62 -6.52 -11.13
CA SER A 39 -19.54 -7.10 -12.10
C SER A 39 -20.63 -7.91 -11.40
N PHE A 40 -21.38 -8.76 -12.15
CA PHE A 40 -22.47 -9.57 -11.59
C PHE A 40 -22.00 -10.97 -11.19
N PRO A 41 -22.56 -11.55 -10.11
CA PRO A 41 -23.67 -11.05 -9.26
C PRO A 41 -23.27 -9.84 -8.42
N GLN A 42 -24.20 -8.90 -8.24
CA GLN A 42 -23.91 -7.59 -7.64
C GLN A 42 -24.99 -7.21 -6.62
N SER A 43 -24.57 -6.59 -5.53
CA SER A 43 -25.45 -5.93 -4.56
C SER A 43 -25.07 -4.48 -4.41
N THR A 44 -26.06 -3.60 -4.26
CA THR A 44 -25.87 -2.21 -3.84
C THR A 44 -26.19 -2.07 -2.35
N TYR A 45 -25.61 -1.06 -1.71
CA TYR A 45 -25.85 -0.71 -0.30
C TYR A 45 -25.90 0.81 -0.14
N ASP A 46 -26.58 1.31 0.89
CA ASP A 46 -26.91 2.72 1.02
C ASP A 46 -26.13 3.45 2.13
N ASN A 47 -26.33 4.78 2.15
CA ASN A 47 -25.68 5.70 3.06
C ASN A 47 -26.31 5.80 4.46
N ASN A 48 -27.29 4.98 4.82
CA ASN A 48 -27.65 4.73 6.22
C ASN A 48 -26.55 3.92 6.92
N GLY A 49 -25.60 3.43 6.14
CA GLY A 49 -24.38 2.83 6.64
C GLY A 49 -23.46 3.85 7.30
N VAL A 50 -22.56 3.36 8.10
CA VAL A 50 -21.56 4.14 8.81
C VAL A 50 -20.18 3.63 8.46
N THR A 51 -19.30 4.56 8.05
CA THR A 51 -17.86 4.33 7.93
C THR A 51 -17.17 5.00 9.10
N THR A 52 -16.33 4.27 9.81
CA THR A 52 -15.47 4.82 10.86
C THR A 52 -14.04 4.33 10.68
N PHE A 53 -13.08 5.23 10.87
CA PHE A 53 -11.67 4.91 10.91
C PHE A 53 -11.06 5.50 12.18
N ASN A 54 -10.38 4.68 12.95
CA ASN A 54 -9.72 5.12 14.18
C ASN A 54 -8.49 4.24 14.46
N SER A 55 -7.32 4.85 14.57
CA SER A 55 -6.08 4.18 14.97
C SER A 55 -5.82 2.89 14.17
N MET A 56 -5.82 2.99 12.85
CA MET A 56 -5.63 1.90 11.87
C MET A 56 -6.87 0.98 11.66
N ASN A 57 -7.89 1.04 12.50
CA ASN A 57 -9.07 0.20 12.31
C ASN A 57 -10.11 0.93 11.44
N LEU A 58 -10.39 0.37 10.28
CA LEU A 58 -11.48 0.80 9.41
C LEU A 58 -12.66 -0.16 9.61
N SER A 59 -13.83 0.40 9.92
CA SER A 59 -15.07 -0.36 10.02
C SER A 59 -16.15 0.28 9.16
N ILE A 60 -16.83 -0.53 8.36
CA ILE A 60 -17.94 -0.14 7.50
C ILE A 60 -19.10 -1.08 7.80
N ASN A 61 -20.29 -0.51 8.03
CA ASN A 61 -21.52 -1.26 8.15
C ASN A 61 -22.60 -0.56 7.34
N ALA A 62 -23.26 -1.29 6.45
CA ALA A 62 -24.33 -0.74 5.62
C ALA A 62 -25.42 -1.78 5.36
N THR A 63 -26.62 -1.30 5.04
CA THR A 63 -27.75 -2.13 4.66
C THR A 63 -27.70 -2.43 3.15
N LEU A 64 -27.94 -3.68 2.77
CA LEU A 64 -28.06 -4.08 1.39
C LEU A 64 -29.41 -3.59 0.84
N LEU A 65 -29.43 -3.06 -0.39
CA LEU A 65 -30.62 -2.49 -1.01
C LEU A 65 -31.25 -3.38 -2.06
N ASP A 66 -30.43 -3.92 -2.94
CA ASP A 66 -30.86 -4.81 -4.00
C ASP A 66 -29.78 -5.86 -4.32
N PHE A 67 -30.19 -6.88 -5.05
CA PHE A 67 -29.28 -7.92 -5.53
C PHE A 67 -29.63 -8.30 -6.97
N LYS A 68 -28.63 -8.51 -7.81
CA LYS A 68 -28.80 -9.03 -9.16
C LYS A 68 -27.80 -10.13 -9.45
N PHE A 69 -28.26 -11.25 -9.98
CA PHE A 69 -27.36 -12.29 -10.48
C PHE A 69 -26.74 -11.91 -11.83
N MET A 70 -27.52 -11.23 -12.68
CA MET A 70 -27.08 -10.77 -14.02
C MET A 70 -27.54 -9.32 -14.28
N VAL A 71 -26.89 -8.64 -15.20
CA VAL A 71 -27.22 -7.25 -15.59
C VAL A 71 -28.66 -7.09 -16.05
N SER A 72 -29.21 -8.12 -16.72
CA SER A 72 -30.57 -8.09 -17.27
C SER A 72 -31.66 -8.41 -16.23
N ASP A 73 -31.32 -8.82 -15.02
CA ASP A 73 -32.28 -9.22 -14.02
C ASP A 73 -33.09 -8.05 -13.49
N THR A 74 -34.37 -8.30 -13.21
CA THR A 74 -35.10 -7.48 -12.26
C THR A 74 -34.42 -7.64 -10.90
N PRO A 75 -34.15 -6.52 -10.18
CA PRO A 75 -33.50 -6.64 -8.87
C PRO A 75 -34.28 -7.54 -7.92
N TYR A 76 -33.57 -8.48 -7.30
CA TYR A 76 -34.09 -9.30 -6.22
C TYR A 76 -34.16 -8.47 -4.95
N PHE A 77 -35.17 -8.73 -4.12
CA PHE A 77 -35.21 -8.13 -2.78
C PHE A 77 -34.16 -8.79 -1.91
N ILE A 78 -33.39 -7.96 -1.21
CA ILE A 78 -32.41 -8.42 -0.22
C ILE A 78 -32.65 -7.72 1.10
N PHE A 79 -32.72 -8.49 2.18
CA PHE A 79 -32.79 -7.97 3.54
C PHE A 79 -31.54 -8.43 4.28
N GLY A 80 -30.60 -7.51 4.45
CA GLY A 80 -29.32 -7.89 5.01
C GLY A 80 -28.36 -6.72 5.16
N SER A 81 -27.14 -7.04 5.50
CA SER A 81 -26.08 -6.06 5.73
C SER A 81 -24.75 -6.50 5.13
N ILE A 82 -23.92 -5.53 4.85
CA ILE A 82 -22.50 -5.69 4.59
C ILE A 82 -21.71 -5.11 5.75
N ALA A 83 -20.71 -5.84 6.21
CA ALA A 83 -19.72 -5.37 7.16
C ALA A 83 -18.32 -5.52 6.56
N VAL A 84 -17.49 -4.49 6.74
CA VAL A 84 -16.05 -4.53 6.45
C VAL A 84 -15.31 -4.11 7.69
N ASN A 85 -14.30 -4.89 8.09
CA ASN A 85 -13.38 -4.55 9.17
C ASN A 85 -11.96 -4.78 8.65
N ALA A 86 -11.16 -3.72 8.56
CA ALA A 86 -9.83 -3.79 7.97
C ALA A 86 -8.81 -3.02 8.80
N ILE A 87 -7.58 -3.50 8.79
CA ILE A 87 -6.44 -2.79 9.40
C ILE A 87 -5.70 -2.06 8.28
N ILE A 88 -5.71 -0.72 8.35
CA ILE A 88 -5.11 0.16 7.34
C ILE A 88 -4.00 0.97 8.01
N ASP A 89 -2.82 0.98 7.44
CA ASP A 89 -1.68 1.73 7.97
C ASP A 89 -1.70 3.22 7.56
N ALA A 90 -0.72 3.97 8.04
CA ALA A 90 -0.58 5.40 7.77
C ALA A 90 -0.32 5.74 6.29
N SER A 91 0.06 4.76 5.47
CA SER A 91 0.21 4.90 4.01
C SER A 91 -1.06 4.58 3.24
N CYS A 92 -2.16 4.28 3.93
CA CYS A 92 -3.41 3.78 3.38
C CYS A 92 -3.32 2.36 2.78
N ALA A 93 -2.31 1.60 3.13
CA ALA A 93 -2.16 0.21 2.74
C ALA A 93 -2.79 -0.74 3.78
N VAL A 94 -3.16 -1.94 3.34
CA VAL A 94 -3.61 -3.01 4.23
C VAL A 94 -2.43 -3.45 5.10
N ALA A 95 -2.60 -3.41 6.43
CA ALA A 95 -1.51 -3.58 7.40
C ALA A 95 -1.53 -4.91 8.16
N GLY A 96 -2.45 -5.80 7.87
CA GLY A 96 -2.49 -7.11 8.53
C GLY A 96 -3.75 -7.88 8.20
N ASN A 97 -3.71 -9.19 8.49
CA ASN A 97 -4.84 -10.09 8.37
C ASN A 97 -5.32 -10.45 9.78
N ASP A 98 -6.61 -10.26 10.02
CA ASP A 98 -7.33 -10.82 11.16
C ASP A 98 -7.65 -12.30 10.84
N PRO A 99 -7.75 -13.20 11.82
CA PRO A 99 -8.20 -14.57 11.58
C PRO A 99 -9.68 -14.68 11.15
N ASN A 100 -10.43 -13.58 11.17
CA ASN A 100 -11.81 -13.49 10.70
C ASN A 100 -11.88 -12.79 9.36
N PRO A 101 -12.85 -13.14 8.48
CA PRO A 101 -13.04 -12.45 7.21
C PRO A 101 -13.26 -10.96 7.38
N GLU A 102 -12.51 -10.14 6.64
CA GLU A 102 -12.62 -8.68 6.70
C GLU A 102 -13.86 -8.14 5.99
N VAL A 103 -14.41 -8.89 5.02
CA VAL A 103 -15.72 -8.57 4.45
C VAL A 103 -16.72 -9.69 4.69
N THR A 104 -17.92 -9.32 5.12
CA THR A 104 -19.03 -10.26 5.32
C THR A 104 -20.34 -9.65 4.81
N LEU A 105 -21.03 -10.37 3.92
CA LEU A 105 -22.40 -10.10 3.52
C LEU A 105 -23.31 -11.13 4.17
N VAL A 106 -24.32 -10.68 4.89
CA VAL A 106 -25.34 -11.54 5.51
C VAL A 106 -26.71 -11.05 5.08
N GLY A 107 -27.60 -11.96 4.71
CA GLY A 107 -28.96 -11.56 4.37
C GLY A 107 -29.79 -12.67 3.75
N ASP A 108 -31.03 -12.29 3.43
CA ASP A 108 -32.04 -13.12 2.79
C ASP A 108 -32.38 -12.54 1.43
N ILE A 109 -32.26 -13.35 0.38
CA ILE A 109 -32.59 -12.97 -1.01
C ILE A 109 -33.91 -13.59 -1.39
N TYR A 110 -34.83 -12.77 -1.91
CA TYR A 110 -36.16 -13.16 -2.35
C TYR A 110 -36.37 -12.86 -3.83
N ASP A 111 -37.07 -13.79 -4.50
CA ASP A 111 -37.50 -13.60 -5.88
C ASP A 111 -38.44 -12.37 -6.01
N PRO A 112 -38.20 -11.45 -6.95
CA PRO A 112 -38.98 -10.23 -7.06
C PRO A 112 -40.43 -10.41 -7.52
N ASN A 113 -40.75 -11.56 -8.12
CA ASN A 113 -42.09 -11.83 -8.66
C ASN A 113 -42.92 -12.72 -7.73
N THR A 114 -42.31 -13.67 -7.06
CA THR A 114 -42.99 -14.71 -6.25
C THR A 114 -42.81 -14.50 -4.75
N PHE A 115 -41.89 -13.64 -4.32
CA PHE A 115 -41.47 -13.49 -2.93
C PHE A 115 -40.98 -14.76 -2.25
N ASN A 116 -40.62 -15.77 -3.04
CA ASN A 116 -40.00 -16.96 -2.49
C ASN A 116 -38.58 -16.68 -2.03
N LEU A 117 -38.23 -17.21 -0.87
CA LEU A 117 -36.85 -17.16 -0.36
C LEU A 117 -35.95 -18.02 -1.26
N ILE A 118 -34.90 -17.40 -1.78
CA ILE A 118 -33.89 -18.07 -2.65
C ILE A 118 -32.68 -18.48 -1.83
N MET A 119 -32.19 -17.55 -0.95
CA MET A 119 -30.96 -17.77 -0.20
C MET A 119 -31.05 -17.03 1.14
N SER A 120 -30.53 -17.60 2.23
CA SER A 120 -30.57 -17.03 3.57
C SER A 120 -29.32 -17.38 4.35
N GLY A 121 -28.71 -16.38 4.99
CA GLY A 121 -27.54 -16.52 5.85
C GLY A 121 -26.32 -15.75 5.38
N THR A 122 -25.13 -16.29 5.58
CA THR A 122 -23.88 -15.66 5.11
C THR A 122 -23.74 -15.85 3.60
N LEU A 123 -23.96 -14.78 2.86
CA LEU A 123 -23.97 -14.77 1.40
C LEU A 123 -22.54 -14.79 0.83
N LEU A 124 -21.64 -13.99 1.41
CA LEU A 124 -20.27 -13.83 0.94
C LEU A 124 -19.34 -13.48 2.10
N THR A 125 -18.12 -14.03 2.06
CA THR A 125 -17.02 -13.66 2.97
C THR A 125 -15.73 -13.55 2.18
N GLY A 126 -14.81 -12.69 2.62
CA GLY A 126 -13.51 -12.54 1.97
C GLY A 126 -12.46 -11.86 2.84
N GLU A 127 -11.20 -12.17 2.53
CA GLU A 127 -10.02 -11.60 3.16
C GLU A 127 -9.52 -10.41 2.34
N ILE A 128 -9.17 -9.30 2.99
CA ILE A 128 -8.71 -8.10 2.31
C ILE A 128 -7.33 -8.31 1.66
N VAL A 129 -7.20 -7.86 0.42
CA VAL A 129 -5.95 -7.93 -0.35
C VAL A 129 -5.38 -6.55 -0.61
N ALA A 130 -6.24 -5.59 -0.90
CA ALA A 130 -5.82 -4.23 -1.20
C ALA A 130 -6.95 -3.23 -0.92
N ALA A 131 -6.58 -1.99 -0.65
CA ALA A 131 -7.48 -0.86 -0.47
C ALA A 131 -6.94 0.37 -1.19
N GLY A 132 -7.83 1.19 -1.75
CA GLY A 132 -7.51 2.48 -2.34
C GLY A 132 -8.39 3.58 -1.75
N PHE A 133 -7.83 4.77 -1.58
CA PHE A 133 -8.51 5.92 -0.97
C PHE A 133 -8.29 7.17 -1.80
N GLN A 134 -9.36 7.91 -2.06
CA GLN A 134 -9.27 9.18 -2.79
C GLN A 134 -10.27 10.19 -2.23
N SER A 135 -9.78 11.35 -1.82
CA SER A 135 -10.65 12.49 -1.55
C SER A 135 -11.21 13.01 -2.87
N VAL A 136 -12.52 12.95 -3.04
CA VAL A 136 -13.22 13.47 -4.22
C VAL A 136 -13.47 14.97 -4.08
N ASN A 137 -13.87 15.40 -2.89
CA ASN A 137 -14.04 16.79 -2.50
C ASN A 137 -13.95 16.92 -0.96
N ALA A 138 -14.21 18.10 -0.40
CA ALA A 138 -14.07 18.38 1.02
C ALA A 138 -14.94 17.50 1.96
N THR A 139 -15.97 16.87 1.43
CA THR A 139 -16.95 16.09 2.23
C THR A 139 -17.24 14.71 1.65
N THR A 140 -16.51 14.30 0.62
CA THR A 140 -16.75 13.01 -0.05
C THR A 140 -15.43 12.31 -0.30
N THR A 141 -15.33 11.07 0.15
CA THR A 141 -14.19 10.18 -0.08
C THR A 141 -14.64 8.97 -0.88
N ALA A 142 -13.92 8.61 -1.91
CA ALA A 142 -14.05 7.32 -2.57
C ALA A 142 -13.05 6.34 -1.98
N ILE A 143 -13.53 5.12 -1.72
CA ILE A 143 -12.68 4.02 -1.25
C ILE A 143 -13.03 2.81 -2.10
N ASP A 144 -12.05 2.04 -2.50
CA ASP A 144 -12.26 0.75 -3.13
C ASP A 144 -11.41 -0.33 -2.46
N PHE A 145 -11.96 -1.54 -2.43
CA PHE A 145 -11.35 -2.69 -1.79
C PHE A 145 -11.34 -3.89 -2.72
N ARG A 146 -10.29 -4.65 -2.62
CA ARG A 146 -10.18 -5.99 -3.17
C ARG A 146 -10.07 -6.99 -2.05
N PHE A 147 -10.89 -8.05 -2.11
CA PHE A 147 -10.83 -9.20 -1.19
C PHE A 147 -10.73 -10.47 -2.01
N ASN A 148 -10.02 -11.46 -1.49
CA ASN A 148 -10.14 -12.83 -1.98
C ASN A 148 -11.52 -13.38 -1.60
N SER A 149 -12.17 -14.12 -2.49
CA SER A 149 -13.40 -14.83 -2.16
C SER A 149 -13.06 -16.03 -1.26
N ALA A 150 -13.38 -15.93 0.02
CA ALA A 150 -13.10 -16.98 1.00
C ALA A 150 -14.25 -17.97 1.17
N GLY A 151 -15.51 -17.54 0.98
CA GLY A 151 -16.66 -18.41 1.19
C GLY A 151 -18.02 -17.72 1.09
N GLY A 152 -19.03 -18.39 1.64
CA GLY A 152 -20.41 -17.96 1.63
C GLY A 152 -21.27 -18.73 0.63
N LEU A 153 -22.60 -18.50 0.73
CA LEU A 153 -23.60 -19.23 -0.06
C LEU A 153 -23.53 -18.94 -1.55
N LEU A 154 -23.11 -17.73 -1.93
CA LEU A 154 -22.91 -17.38 -3.35
C LEU A 154 -21.79 -18.21 -3.97
N VAL A 155 -20.71 -18.45 -3.23
CA VAL A 155 -19.56 -19.24 -3.68
C VAL A 155 -19.91 -20.73 -3.67
N SER A 156 -20.40 -21.25 -2.55
CA SER A 156 -20.71 -22.69 -2.39
C SER A 156 -21.88 -23.13 -3.26
N GLY A 157 -22.82 -22.23 -3.57
CA GLY A 157 -23.95 -22.49 -4.46
C GLY A 157 -23.64 -22.32 -5.96
N GLY A 158 -22.39 -21.99 -6.33
CA GLY A 158 -21.97 -21.81 -7.72
C GLY A 158 -22.50 -20.53 -8.39
N ASN A 159 -23.06 -19.60 -7.62
CA ASN A 159 -23.56 -18.32 -8.13
C ASN A 159 -22.48 -17.25 -8.22
N TRP A 160 -21.33 -17.46 -7.57
CA TRP A 160 -20.14 -16.60 -7.71
C TRP A 160 -19.23 -17.15 -8.80
N PRO A 161 -18.79 -16.35 -9.75
CA PRO A 161 -17.93 -16.84 -10.82
C PRO A 161 -16.60 -17.39 -10.28
N ALA A 162 -16.23 -18.58 -10.73
CA ALA A 162 -15.03 -19.26 -10.25
C ALA A 162 -13.76 -18.42 -10.49
N GLY A 163 -12.90 -18.37 -9.49
CA GLY A 163 -11.64 -17.66 -9.58
C GLY A 163 -11.73 -16.13 -9.55
N LYS A 164 -12.91 -15.56 -9.28
CA LYS A 164 -13.06 -14.12 -9.14
C LYS A 164 -12.88 -13.66 -7.69
N ASP A 165 -12.18 -12.56 -7.52
CA ASP A 165 -12.10 -11.83 -6.26
C ASP A 165 -13.38 -11.04 -5.99
N ILE A 166 -13.50 -10.51 -4.77
CA ILE A 166 -14.58 -9.61 -4.40
C ILE A 166 -14.07 -8.18 -4.58
N GLY A 167 -14.76 -7.39 -5.37
CA GLY A 167 -14.57 -5.95 -5.47
C GLY A 167 -15.65 -5.21 -4.70
N LEU A 168 -15.26 -4.21 -3.93
CA LEU A 168 -16.16 -3.30 -3.25
C LEU A 168 -15.75 -1.88 -3.57
N VAL A 169 -16.69 -1.07 -4.04
CA VAL A 169 -16.52 0.37 -4.24
C VAL A 169 -17.44 1.10 -3.28
N LEU A 170 -16.91 2.12 -2.62
CA LEU A 170 -17.56 2.83 -1.54
C LEU A 170 -17.44 4.34 -1.76
N THR A 171 -18.53 5.06 -1.64
CA THR A 171 -18.57 6.50 -1.47
C THR A 171 -18.92 6.81 -0.01
N VAL A 172 -18.02 7.49 0.68
CA VAL A 172 -18.20 7.99 2.04
C VAL A 172 -18.68 9.43 1.94
N GLU A 173 -19.97 9.66 2.19
CA GLU A 173 -20.58 10.99 2.21
C GLU A 173 -20.46 11.62 3.60
N ASN A 174 -20.39 12.94 3.67
CA ASN A 174 -20.09 13.70 4.90
C ASN A 174 -18.78 13.23 5.58
N SER A 175 -17.83 12.83 4.76
CA SER A 175 -16.52 12.35 5.19
C SER A 175 -15.66 13.48 5.74
N SER A 176 -14.98 13.20 6.84
CA SER A 176 -13.91 14.05 7.37
C SER A 176 -12.51 13.53 7.00
N PHE A 177 -12.41 12.67 6.02
CA PHE A 177 -11.15 12.05 5.58
C PHE A 177 -10.16 13.09 5.07
N VAL A 178 -8.95 13.03 5.60
CA VAL A 178 -7.79 13.82 5.14
C VAL A 178 -6.68 12.87 4.71
N ASP A 179 -6.39 11.88 5.54
CA ASP A 179 -5.35 10.86 5.35
C ASP A 179 -5.67 9.61 6.21
N CYS A 180 -4.84 8.58 6.12
CA CYS A 180 -4.99 7.36 6.92
C CYS A 180 -4.25 7.42 8.28
N ILE A 181 -3.92 8.60 8.77
CA ILE A 181 -3.36 8.84 10.10
C ILE A 181 -4.45 9.36 11.04
N GLN A 182 -5.33 10.23 10.54
CA GLN A 182 -6.37 10.88 11.31
C GLN A 182 -7.66 10.07 11.30
N ALA A 183 -8.34 10.06 12.44
CA ALA A 183 -9.67 9.44 12.53
C ALA A 183 -10.66 10.19 11.62
N PHE A 184 -11.50 9.43 10.91
CA PHE A 184 -12.58 9.99 10.10
C PHE A 184 -13.86 9.15 10.22
N SER A 185 -14.96 9.73 9.83
CA SER A 185 -16.25 9.05 9.74
C SER A 185 -17.07 9.62 8.59
N GLY A 186 -18.11 8.92 8.19
CA GLY A 186 -19.06 9.35 7.17
C GLY A 186 -20.08 8.27 6.87
N GLY A 187 -20.94 8.52 5.90
CA GLY A 187 -21.88 7.53 5.38
C GLY A 187 -21.16 6.43 4.59
N ALA A 188 -21.90 5.41 4.19
CA ALA A 188 -21.39 4.32 3.37
C ALA A 188 -22.43 3.93 2.32
N LYS A 189 -22.13 4.18 1.04
CA LYS A 189 -22.93 3.67 -0.06
C LYS A 189 -22.06 3.19 -1.20
N GLY A 190 -22.49 2.16 -1.91
CA GLY A 190 -21.69 1.65 -3.01
C GLY A 190 -22.20 0.34 -3.58
N THR A 191 -21.26 -0.42 -4.09
CA THR A 191 -21.53 -1.67 -4.79
C THR A 191 -20.47 -2.73 -4.44
N VAL A 192 -20.93 -3.97 -4.30
CA VAL A 192 -20.08 -5.14 -4.13
C VAL A 192 -20.39 -6.17 -5.21
N GLY A 193 -19.38 -6.79 -5.79
CA GLY A 193 -19.52 -7.82 -6.82
C GLY A 193 -18.18 -8.42 -7.21
N PRO A 194 -18.18 -9.44 -8.09
CA PRO A 194 -16.96 -10.08 -8.56
C PRO A 194 -16.14 -9.15 -9.44
N ILE A 195 -14.83 -9.29 -9.31
CA ILE A 195 -13.82 -8.65 -10.16
C ILE A 195 -12.80 -9.67 -10.64
N ASP A 196 -12.09 -9.36 -11.71
CA ASP A 196 -10.97 -10.21 -12.10
C ASP A 196 -9.94 -10.28 -10.97
N PRO A 197 -9.41 -11.47 -10.66
CA PRO A 197 -8.29 -11.56 -9.72
C PRO A 197 -7.15 -10.69 -10.25
N LEU A 198 -6.30 -10.22 -9.32
CA LEU A 198 -5.03 -9.66 -9.77
C LEU A 198 -4.39 -10.68 -10.70
N PRO A 199 -3.86 -10.25 -11.87
CA PRO A 199 -3.05 -11.17 -12.64
C PRO A 199 -2.03 -11.78 -11.67
N PRO A 200 -1.84 -13.11 -11.70
CA PRO A 200 -0.78 -13.70 -10.90
C PRO A 200 0.46 -12.84 -11.12
N PRO A 201 1.23 -12.53 -10.09
CA PRO A 201 2.48 -11.82 -10.27
C PRO A 201 3.17 -12.49 -11.46
N PRO A 202 3.64 -11.72 -12.46
CA PRO A 202 4.16 -12.28 -13.69
C PRO A 202 5.04 -13.46 -13.32
N SER A 203 4.73 -14.62 -13.90
CA SER A 203 5.23 -15.93 -13.52
C SER A 203 6.71 -15.83 -13.21
N ASP A 204 6.98 -15.85 -11.97
CA ASP A 204 8.23 -15.94 -11.24
C ASP A 204 9.47 -15.67 -12.13
N VAL A 205 9.70 -14.39 -12.43
CA VAL A 205 10.96 -13.99 -13.09
C VAL A 205 12.16 -14.28 -12.20
N GLY A 206 11.93 -14.83 -11.00
CA GLY A 206 12.93 -15.15 -10.03
C GLY A 206 13.77 -13.95 -9.56
N THR A 207 14.35 -14.06 -8.38
CA THR A 207 15.21 -13.00 -7.85
C THR A 207 16.59 -13.01 -8.49
N GLY A 208 17.09 -11.84 -8.88
CA GLY A 208 18.48 -11.63 -9.27
C GLY A 208 19.33 -11.20 -8.07
N THR A 209 20.52 -11.76 -7.94
CA THR A 209 21.49 -11.32 -6.92
C THR A 209 21.99 -9.90 -7.19
N GLN A 210 22.65 -9.28 -6.20
CA GLN A 210 23.38 -8.03 -6.41
C GLN A 210 24.39 -8.14 -7.58
N GLY A 211 24.99 -9.30 -7.79
CA GLY A 211 25.90 -9.57 -8.90
C GLY A 211 25.21 -9.57 -10.26
N TYR A 212 24.02 -10.18 -10.33
CA TYR A 212 23.20 -10.16 -11.52
C TYR A 212 22.87 -8.71 -11.92
N TRP A 213 22.24 -7.97 -11.03
CA TRP A 213 21.81 -6.60 -11.33
C TRP A 213 22.98 -5.67 -11.67
N LYS A 214 24.10 -5.81 -10.97
CA LYS A 214 25.31 -5.04 -11.28
C LYS A 214 25.80 -5.27 -12.71
N ASN A 215 25.70 -6.49 -13.23
CA ASN A 215 26.22 -6.85 -14.54
C ASN A 215 25.19 -6.71 -15.67
N HIS A 216 23.90 -6.47 -15.38
CA HIS A 216 22.82 -6.41 -16.36
C HIS A 216 22.07 -5.07 -16.30
N LEU A 217 22.78 -3.95 -16.45
CA LEU A 217 22.19 -2.61 -16.38
C LEU A 217 21.03 -2.41 -17.36
N SER A 218 21.09 -3.04 -18.54
CA SER A 218 20.02 -2.95 -19.57
C SER A 218 18.71 -3.66 -19.13
N ALA A 219 18.78 -4.52 -18.12
CA ALA A 219 17.61 -5.22 -17.56
C ALA A 219 16.95 -4.47 -16.40
N TRP A 220 17.46 -3.31 -15.99
CA TRP A 220 16.90 -2.57 -14.88
C TRP A 220 15.50 -2.05 -15.19
N PRO A 221 14.50 -2.38 -14.39
CA PRO A 221 13.11 -1.93 -14.59
C PRO A 221 12.87 -0.48 -14.10
N LEU A 222 13.84 0.12 -13.39
CA LEU A 222 13.73 1.45 -12.80
C LEU A 222 14.87 2.37 -13.26
N ASP A 223 14.50 3.54 -13.78
CA ASP A 223 15.39 4.68 -14.01
C ASP A 223 14.55 5.98 -13.92
N PRO A 224 14.65 6.75 -12.85
CA PRO A 224 15.56 6.61 -11.69
C PRO A 224 15.13 5.57 -10.66
N ILE A 225 16.06 5.16 -9.79
CA ILE A 225 15.83 4.33 -8.61
C ILE A 225 16.05 5.18 -7.34
N SER A 226 15.16 5.01 -6.33
CA SER A 226 15.29 5.67 -5.03
C SER A 226 15.86 4.71 -3.99
N VAL A 227 16.92 5.09 -3.29
CA VAL A 227 17.59 4.28 -2.28
C VAL A 227 18.05 5.16 -1.13
N GLY A 228 17.64 4.84 0.10
CA GLY A 228 17.96 5.63 1.28
C GLY A 228 17.46 7.08 1.21
N GLY A 229 16.33 7.32 0.54
CA GLY A 229 15.77 8.65 0.33
C GLY A 229 16.46 9.49 -0.76
N VAL A 230 17.44 8.92 -1.46
CA VAL A 230 18.17 9.61 -2.55
C VAL A 230 17.80 8.97 -3.89
N SER A 231 17.48 9.80 -4.89
CA SER A 231 17.19 9.36 -6.25
C SER A 231 18.46 9.31 -7.08
N TYR A 232 18.70 8.18 -7.75
CA TYR A 232 19.85 7.93 -8.61
C TYR A 232 19.37 7.53 -10.00
N THR A 233 20.06 7.96 -11.07
CA THR A 233 19.88 7.31 -12.37
C THR A 233 20.37 5.86 -12.28
N ALA A 234 19.82 4.97 -13.11
CA ALA A 234 20.25 3.57 -13.14
C ALA A 234 21.77 3.43 -13.33
N ALA A 235 22.38 4.25 -14.20
CA ALA A 235 23.82 4.27 -14.42
C ALA A 235 24.61 4.68 -13.17
N MET A 236 24.14 5.69 -12.42
CA MET A 236 24.78 6.12 -11.17
C MET A 236 24.65 5.02 -10.10
N ALA A 237 23.48 4.47 -9.90
CA ALA A 237 23.23 3.42 -8.91
C ALA A 237 24.09 2.16 -9.22
N ASN A 238 24.16 1.74 -10.47
CA ASN A 238 25.01 0.62 -10.88
C ASN A 238 26.50 0.88 -10.62
N ASN A 239 26.99 2.09 -10.90
CA ASN A 239 28.37 2.48 -10.59
C ASN A 239 28.65 2.40 -9.09
N LEU A 240 27.70 2.85 -8.25
CA LEU A 240 27.82 2.76 -6.77
C LEU A 240 27.82 1.31 -6.29
N MET A 241 27.04 0.40 -6.89
CA MET A 241 27.10 -1.04 -6.60
C MET A 241 28.47 -1.64 -6.84
N SER A 242 29.26 -1.08 -7.74
CA SER A 242 30.59 -1.57 -8.11
C SER A 242 31.69 -1.14 -7.12
N ARG A 243 31.42 -0.19 -6.21
CA ARG A 243 32.40 0.28 -5.23
C ARG A 243 32.66 -0.77 -4.15
N PRO A 244 33.91 -1.09 -3.82
CA PRO A 244 34.22 -2.04 -2.75
C PRO A 244 33.81 -1.46 -1.38
N PRO A 245 33.30 -2.27 -0.43
CA PRO A 245 32.85 -1.80 0.89
C PRO A 245 33.99 -1.25 1.76
N LYS A 246 35.21 -1.76 1.64
CA LYS A 246 36.40 -1.32 2.40
C LYS A 246 36.15 -1.18 3.91
N GLY A 247 35.30 -2.06 4.49
CA GLY A 247 34.96 -2.08 5.90
C GLY A 247 33.81 -1.13 6.29
N ASP A 248 33.17 -0.48 5.33
CA ASP A 248 31.97 0.33 5.54
C ASP A 248 30.72 -0.44 5.10
N GLN A 249 29.87 -0.80 6.05
CA GLN A 249 28.69 -1.63 5.84
C GLN A 249 27.55 -0.91 5.08
N THR A 250 27.60 0.42 4.98
CA THR A 250 26.62 1.16 4.17
C THR A 250 26.68 0.75 2.69
N TRP A 251 27.85 0.40 2.18
CA TRP A 251 28.03 -0.11 0.82
C TRP A 251 27.51 -1.53 0.66
N SER A 252 27.63 -2.37 1.71
CA SER A 252 27.08 -3.72 1.71
C SER A 252 25.57 -3.67 1.69
N MET A 253 24.97 -2.87 2.59
CA MET A 253 23.53 -2.63 2.65
C MET A 253 23.00 -2.11 1.31
N TYR A 254 23.62 -1.08 0.75
CA TYR A 254 23.21 -0.46 -0.51
C TYR A 254 23.05 -1.48 -1.63
N ARG A 255 24.00 -2.38 -1.81
CA ARG A 255 23.98 -3.39 -2.88
C ARG A 255 22.80 -4.35 -2.74
N GLN A 256 22.59 -4.86 -1.53
CA GLN A 256 21.50 -5.79 -1.26
C GLN A 256 20.13 -5.08 -1.43
N LEU A 257 20.04 -3.85 -0.96
CA LEU A 257 18.82 -3.06 -1.05
C LEU A 257 18.48 -2.71 -2.51
N VAL A 258 19.46 -2.28 -3.32
CA VAL A 258 19.25 -2.03 -4.75
C VAL A 258 18.77 -3.31 -5.46
N ALA A 259 19.40 -4.45 -5.18
CA ALA A 259 18.99 -5.71 -5.80
C ALA A 259 17.54 -6.09 -5.41
N ALA A 260 17.17 -5.96 -4.14
CA ALA A 260 15.82 -6.26 -3.68
C ALA A 260 14.77 -5.32 -4.30
N ILE A 261 15.04 -4.02 -4.36
CA ILE A 261 14.16 -3.05 -5.02
C ILE A 261 13.97 -3.39 -6.51
N LEU A 262 15.05 -3.74 -7.22
CA LEU A 262 14.98 -4.12 -8.63
C LEU A 262 14.25 -5.44 -8.85
N ASN A 263 14.42 -6.42 -7.95
CA ASN A 263 13.67 -7.67 -7.98
C ASN A 263 12.17 -7.40 -7.88
N VAL A 264 11.73 -6.64 -6.88
CA VAL A 264 10.32 -6.29 -6.70
C VAL A 264 9.79 -5.51 -7.91
N ALA A 265 10.52 -4.52 -8.38
CA ALA A 265 10.13 -3.74 -9.56
C ALA A 265 10.09 -4.59 -10.85
N ASN A 266 10.87 -5.66 -10.92
CA ASN A 266 10.85 -6.63 -12.03
C ASN A 266 9.71 -7.66 -11.89
N GLY A 267 8.87 -7.56 -10.85
CA GLY A 267 7.67 -8.37 -10.68
C GLY A 267 7.83 -9.60 -9.79
N THR A 268 8.90 -9.72 -9.00
CA THR A 268 9.01 -10.80 -8.00
C THR A 268 8.09 -10.51 -6.80
N ASN A 269 7.68 -11.56 -6.08
CA ASN A 269 6.78 -11.47 -4.95
C ASN A 269 7.37 -10.59 -3.82
N PRO A 270 6.74 -9.45 -3.45
CA PRO A 270 7.25 -8.55 -2.40
C PRO A 270 6.80 -8.93 -0.99
N SER A 271 5.87 -9.89 -0.81
CA SER A 271 5.13 -10.11 0.44
C SER A 271 6.00 -10.37 1.67
N CYS A 272 7.17 -10.97 1.51
CA CYS A 272 8.08 -11.27 2.62
C CYS A 272 9.25 -10.30 2.74
N ILE A 273 9.35 -9.29 1.85
CA ILE A 273 10.56 -8.45 1.78
C ILE A 273 10.28 -6.94 1.87
N GLN A 274 9.05 -6.49 1.59
CA GLN A 274 8.75 -5.06 1.52
C GLN A 274 9.12 -4.33 2.82
N THR A 275 8.71 -4.84 3.98
CA THR A 275 9.07 -4.27 5.29
C THR A 275 10.59 -4.16 5.50
N THR A 276 11.34 -5.16 5.01
CA THR A 276 12.81 -5.15 5.11
C THR A 276 13.43 -4.13 4.14
N ILE A 277 12.86 -3.96 2.95
CA ILE A 277 13.26 -2.89 2.00
C ILE A 277 13.06 -1.52 2.63
N ASP A 278 11.93 -1.29 3.27
CA ASP A 278 11.61 -0.03 3.93
C ASP A 278 12.56 0.24 5.11
N ALA A 279 12.84 -0.78 5.94
CA ALA A 279 13.82 -0.71 7.01
C ALA A 279 15.24 -0.42 6.49
N GLY A 280 15.66 -1.05 5.39
CA GLY A 280 16.95 -0.80 4.74
C GLY A 280 17.06 0.62 4.19
N ASN A 281 16.00 1.16 3.59
CA ASN A 281 15.94 2.55 3.17
C ASN A 281 16.07 3.52 4.35
N ALA A 282 15.33 3.29 5.43
CA ALA A 282 15.41 4.10 6.65
C ALA A 282 16.80 4.05 7.29
N TRP A 283 17.42 2.87 7.32
CA TRP A 283 18.77 2.67 7.83
C TRP A 283 19.80 3.45 7.00
N LEU A 284 19.76 3.35 5.67
CA LEU A 284 20.65 4.12 4.79
C LEU A 284 20.38 5.62 4.83
N ALA A 285 19.13 6.06 5.01
CA ALA A 285 18.81 7.47 5.21
C ALA A 285 19.42 8.02 6.51
N THR A 286 19.51 7.20 7.55
CA THR A 286 20.07 7.59 8.85
C THR A 286 21.60 7.70 8.82
N TYR A 287 22.26 6.71 8.24
CA TYR A 287 23.74 6.64 8.29
C TYR A 287 24.44 7.21 7.06
N GLY A 288 23.71 7.37 5.97
CA GLY A 288 24.23 7.86 4.69
C GLY A 288 25.15 6.85 3.98
N LEU A 289 25.11 6.84 2.65
CA LEU A 289 26.02 6.00 1.86
C LEU A 289 27.47 6.54 1.95
N GLY A 290 28.39 5.72 2.40
CA GLY A 290 29.78 6.13 2.70
C GLY A 290 29.98 6.67 4.13
N GLY A 291 29.01 6.43 5.02
CA GLY A 291 29.01 6.93 6.41
C GLY A 291 29.97 6.20 7.37
N ASP A 292 30.82 5.32 6.87
CA ASP A 292 31.87 4.59 7.61
C ASP A 292 31.34 3.71 8.76
N VAL A 293 30.15 3.11 8.58
CA VAL A 293 29.59 2.17 9.56
C VAL A 293 30.40 0.88 9.58
N LYS A 294 31.03 0.58 10.72
CA LYS A 294 31.86 -0.64 10.91
C LYS A 294 30.99 -1.86 11.21
N ALA A 295 31.45 -3.03 10.80
CA ALA A 295 30.80 -4.31 11.10
C ALA A 295 30.68 -4.59 12.62
N SER A 296 31.53 -3.98 13.45
CA SER A 296 31.47 -4.09 14.91
C SER A 296 30.68 -2.99 15.61
N SER A 297 30.09 -2.06 14.86
CA SER A 297 29.28 -0.98 15.45
C SER A 297 27.90 -1.47 15.85
N SER A 298 27.29 -0.86 16.87
CA SER A 298 25.91 -1.16 17.26
C SER A 298 24.91 -0.87 16.12
N ALA A 299 25.17 0.14 15.31
CA ALA A 299 24.37 0.43 14.12
C ALA A 299 24.26 -0.76 13.16
N TRP A 300 25.33 -1.55 13.05
CA TRP A 300 25.34 -2.77 12.23
C TRP A 300 24.86 -3.99 13.01
N VAL A 301 25.51 -4.31 14.15
CA VAL A 301 25.27 -5.55 14.90
C VAL A 301 23.84 -5.64 15.43
N ASP A 302 23.27 -4.53 15.90
CA ASP A 302 21.95 -4.56 16.53
C ASP A 302 20.79 -4.42 15.51
N VAL A 303 21.06 -3.91 14.30
CA VAL A 303 19.99 -3.60 13.31
C VAL A 303 20.39 -3.93 11.87
N GLY A 304 21.52 -3.40 11.40
CA GLY A 304 21.88 -3.45 9.97
C GLY A 304 22.16 -4.86 9.46
N GLU A 305 22.73 -5.73 10.29
CA GLU A 305 23.09 -7.10 9.92
C GLU A 305 21.87 -7.95 9.61
N ASP A 306 20.82 -7.87 10.41
CA ASP A 306 19.57 -8.60 10.21
C ASP A 306 18.84 -8.14 8.95
N ILE A 307 18.78 -6.82 8.72
CA ILE A 307 18.20 -6.25 7.49
C ILE A 307 18.99 -6.76 6.27
N HIS A 308 20.31 -6.64 6.30
CA HIS A 308 21.18 -7.09 5.21
C HIS A 308 21.05 -8.59 4.93
N GLY A 309 21.03 -9.42 5.99
CA GLY A 309 20.87 -10.87 5.87
C GLY A 309 19.54 -11.28 5.24
N THR A 310 18.45 -10.61 5.61
CA THR A 310 17.11 -10.84 5.03
C THR A 310 17.06 -10.42 3.57
N LEU A 311 17.63 -9.27 3.21
CA LEU A 311 17.74 -8.82 1.81
C LEU A 311 18.58 -9.81 0.98
N ASP A 312 19.70 -10.29 1.52
CA ASP A 312 20.55 -11.27 0.85
C ASP A 312 19.80 -12.59 0.63
N ALA A 313 19.12 -13.11 1.65
CA ALA A 313 18.30 -14.33 1.54
C ALA A 313 17.21 -14.18 0.46
N TYR A 314 16.53 -13.04 0.39
CA TYR A 314 15.55 -12.76 -0.66
C TYR A 314 16.20 -12.73 -2.06
N ASN A 315 17.27 -11.98 -2.22
CA ASN A 315 17.97 -11.83 -3.50
C ASN A 315 18.55 -13.16 -4.03
N ASN A 316 18.80 -14.12 -3.13
CA ASN A 316 19.24 -15.48 -3.47
C ASN A 316 18.08 -16.50 -3.58
N GLY A 317 16.83 -16.07 -3.52
CA GLY A 317 15.66 -16.93 -3.71
C GLY A 317 15.36 -17.86 -2.56
N HIS A 318 15.79 -17.53 -1.34
CA HIS A 318 15.59 -18.36 -0.14
C HIS A 318 14.33 -17.97 0.66
N LEU A 319 13.56 -16.98 0.19
CA LEU A 319 12.33 -16.50 0.84
C LEU A 319 11.11 -16.74 -0.07
N CYS A 320 10.21 -15.74 -0.14
CA CYS A 320 8.93 -15.88 -0.86
C CYS A 320 9.01 -15.85 -2.40
N ALA A 321 10.17 -15.60 -2.97
CA ALA A 321 10.41 -15.67 -4.42
C ALA A 321 11.60 -16.60 -4.71
N PRO A 322 11.52 -17.50 -5.71
CA PRO A 322 12.64 -18.36 -6.07
C PRO A 322 13.76 -17.57 -6.75
N HIS A 323 14.95 -18.12 -6.78
CA HIS A 323 16.03 -17.56 -7.59
C HIS A 323 15.75 -17.75 -9.08
N ARG A 324 16.10 -16.78 -9.90
CA ARG A 324 16.02 -16.91 -11.37
C ARG A 324 16.92 -18.03 -11.87
N SER A 325 16.52 -18.64 -12.98
CA SER A 325 17.21 -19.82 -13.55
C SER A 325 18.20 -19.49 -14.65
N ASP A 326 18.36 -18.20 -15.01
CA ASP A 326 19.21 -17.70 -16.12
C ASP A 326 20.41 -16.86 -15.66
#